data_b374548ddac74acce9a2f2a1b915897b
#
_entry.id   b374548ddac74acce9a2f2a1b915897b
#
_cell.length_a   1.000
_cell.length_b   1.000
_cell.length_c   1.000
_cell.angle_alpha   90.00
_cell.angle_beta   90.00
_cell.angle_gamma   90.00
#
_symmetry.space_group_name_H-M   'P 1'
#
loop_
_entity.id
_entity.type
_entity.pdbx_description
1 polymer ?
#
loop_
_entity_poly.entity_id
_entity_poly.type
_entity_poly.pdbx_seq_one_letter_code
_entity_poly.pdbx_strand_id
1 'polypeptide(L)'
;GVLIAPGKLTDFCPLYQQPGSESAVSQFDKDDVEAIGLVKFDFLGLATLTILEIAKDFIVQRHKGQEAFAFENIPLDDRATYQLFSDGKTEAVFQFESRGMQGMLKEARPSRLEDLIALNALYRPGPMDLIPSFVNRKHGREEVEYPHPLVEPVLAETYGIFVYQEQVMQAAQILGRYSLGGADLLRRAMGKKKPEEMAKQRVK
;
A
#
# COMPACT_ATOMS: atom_id res chain seq x y z
N GLY A 1 -3.74 17.98 1.92
CA GLY A 1 -4.96 17.58 2.62
C GLY A 1 -5.99 18.69 2.69
N VAL A 2 -7.23 18.36 2.91
CA VAL A 2 -8.35 19.30 3.08
C VAL A 2 -8.97 19.07 4.45
N LEU A 3 -9.20 20.16 5.19
CA LEU A 3 -9.91 20.11 6.47
C LEU A 3 -11.39 20.39 6.26
N ILE A 4 -12.22 19.62 6.95
CA ILE A 4 -13.68 19.82 6.99
C ILE A 4 -14.09 20.07 8.43
N ALA A 5 -14.86 21.14 8.63
CA ALA A 5 -15.46 21.52 9.90
C ALA A 5 -17.00 21.52 9.78
N PRO A 6 -17.73 21.30 10.88
CA PRO A 6 -19.19 21.34 10.86
C PRO A 6 -19.78 22.78 10.75
N GLY A 7 -18.92 23.79 10.71
CA GLY A 7 -19.26 25.20 10.58
C GLY A 7 -18.12 25.99 9.95
N LYS A 8 -17.98 27.25 10.31
CA LYS A 8 -16.86 28.06 9.83
C LYS A 8 -15.56 27.53 10.42
N LEU A 9 -14.56 27.28 9.61
CA LEU A 9 -13.27 26.74 10.06
C LEU A 9 -12.58 27.67 11.08
N THR A 10 -12.80 28.99 10.98
CA THR A 10 -12.31 29.98 11.94
C THR A 10 -12.87 29.84 13.36
N ASP A 11 -13.96 29.11 13.54
CA ASP A 11 -14.53 28.86 14.86
C ASP A 11 -13.77 27.74 15.61
N PHE A 12 -12.93 26.99 14.89
CA PHE A 12 -12.21 25.81 15.38
C PHE A 12 -10.70 26.01 15.43
N CYS A 13 -10.12 26.73 14.46
CA CYS A 13 -8.67 26.94 14.40
C CYS A 13 -8.32 28.27 13.74
N PRO A 14 -7.17 28.86 14.10
CA PRO A 14 -6.64 30.02 13.41
C PRO A 14 -6.20 29.65 12.00
N LEU A 15 -6.47 30.55 11.05
CA LEU A 15 -6.12 30.35 9.65
C LEU A 15 -5.01 31.33 9.25
N TYR A 16 -4.23 30.92 8.28
CA TYR A 16 -3.23 31.73 7.60
C TYR A 16 -3.47 31.66 6.09
N GLN A 17 -3.40 32.80 5.45
CA GLN A 17 -3.43 32.91 3.99
C GLN A 17 -2.12 33.53 3.51
N GLN A 18 -1.43 32.79 2.68
CA GLN A 18 -0.20 33.31 2.06
C GLN A 18 -0.55 34.39 1.06
N PRO A 19 0.20 35.51 1.02
CA PRO A 19 -0.02 36.56 0.03
C PRO A 19 -0.03 35.99 -1.41
N GLY A 20 -1.08 36.32 -2.15
CA GLY A 20 -1.29 35.79 -3.52
C GLY A 20 -1.90 34.40 -3.64
N SER A 21 -2.23 33.75 -2.52
CA SER A 21 -2.96 32.48 -2.51
C SER A 21 -4.46 32.72 -2.32
N GLU A 22 -5.28 31.95 -3.05
CA GLU A 22 -6.74 31.93 -2.84
C GLU A 22 -7.15 31.01 -1.69
N SER A 23 -6.23 30.14 -1.22
CA SER A 23 -6.50 29.13 -0.21
C SER A 23 -5.99 29.57 1.16
N ALA A 24 -6.80 29.35 2.20
CA ALA A 24 -6.39 29.49 3.59
C ALA A 24 -5.94 28.13 4.15
N VAL A 25 -4.95 28.12 5.04
CA VAL A 25 -4.43 26.94 5.71
C VAL A 25 -4.59 27.06 7.23
N SER A 26 -4.79 25.93 7.90
CA SER A 26 -4.76 25.89 9.36
C SER A 26 -3.36 26.22 9.87
N GLN A 27 -3.28 27.00 10.96
CA GLN A 27 -2.04 27.22 11.70
C GLN A 27 -1.74 26.07 12.70
N PHE A 28 -2.71 25.19 12.95
CA PHE A 28 -2.49 23.98 13.71
C PHE A 28 -1.85 22.88 12.84
N ASP A 29 -1.03 22.07 13.44
CA ASP A 29 -0.44 20.94 12.76
C ASP A 29 -1.48 19.80 12.52
N LYS A 30 -1.04 18.73 11.84
CA LYS A 30 -1.90 17.60 11.45
C LYS A 30 -2.50 16.84 12.64
N ASP A 31 -1.81 16.80 13.78
CA ASP A 31 -2.22 16.07 14.95
C ASP A 31 -3.18 16.93 15.82
N ASP A 32 -2.90 18.23 15.92
CA ASP A 32 -3.74 19.18 16.64
C ASP A 32 -5.11 19.35 15.97
N VAL A 33 -5.18 19.40 14.64
CA VAL A 33 -6.47 19.49 13.93
C VAL A 33 -7.32 18.24 14.14
N GLU A 34 -6.71 17.06 14.25
CA GLU A 34 -7.42 15.83 14.62
C GLU A 34 -7.85 15.84 16.09
N ALA A 35 -6.99 16.34 17.00
CA ALA A 35 -7.27 16.40 18.43
C ALA A 35 -8.48 17.29 18.78
N ILE A 36 -8.72 18.37 18.04
CA ILE A 36 -9.89 19.24 18.20
C ILE A 36 -11.14 18.73 17.47
N GLY A 37 -11.05 17.53 16.84
CA GLY A 37 -12.20 16.85 16.23
C GLY A 37 -12.49 17.26 14.77
N LEU A 38 -11.59 17.96 14.09
CA LEU A 38 -11.74 18.23 12.66
C LEU A 38 -11.43 16.98 11.82
N VAL A 39 -12.15 16.86 10.72
CA VAL A 39 -11.90 15.77 9.75
C VAL A 39 -10.91 16.22 8.70
N LYS A 40 -9.84 15.45 8.53
CA LYS A 40 -8.80 15.68 7.53
C LYS A 40 -8.92 14.63 6.41
N PHE A 41 -9.02 15.10 5.18
CA PHE A 41 -8.94 14.26 3.99
C PHE A 41 -7.63 14.52 3.26
N ASP A 42 -6.89 13.46 3.00
CA ASP A 42 -5.67 13.54 2.20
C ASP A 42 -5.98 13.17 0.75
N PHE A 43 -6.00 14.18 -0.12
CA PHE A 43 -6.09 14.01 -1.57
C PHE A 43 -4.68 14.03 -2.13
N LEU A 44 -4.20 12.85 -2.49
CA LEU A 44 -2.88 12.67 -3.08
C LEU A 44 -3.06 12.22 -4.52
N GLY A 45 -2.57 13.02 -5.46
CA GLY A 45 -2.52 12.67 -6.86
C GLY A 45 -1.22 11.94 -7.20
N LEU A 46 -1.26 11.10 -8.21
CA LEU A 46 -0.10 10.41 -8.76
C LEU A 46 0.06 10.75 -10.24
N ALA A 47 1.08 11.51 -10.59
CA ALA A 47 1.34 11.95 -11.97
C ALA A 47 1.50 10.76 -12.94
N THR A 48 2.02 9.63 -12.46
CA THR A 48 2.18 8.40 -13.26
C THR A 48 0.84 7.91 -13.81
N LEU A 49 -0.26 8.01 -13.06
CA LEU A 49 -1.59 7.62 -13.55
C LEU A 49 -2.05 8.52 -14.70
N THR A 50 -1.78 9.81 -14.65
CA THR A 50 -2.06 10.75 -15.74
C THR A 50 -1.23 10.40 -16.99
N ILE A 51 0.04 10.05 -16.82
CA ILE A 51 0.92 9.62 -17.92
C ILE A 51 0.38 8.36 -18.59
N LEU A 52 -0.09 7.39 -17.81
CA LEU A 52 -0.72 6.17 -18.33
C LEU A 52 -1.99 6.47 -19.12
N GLU A 53 -2.84 7.38 -18.63
CA GLU A 53 -4.06 7.76 -19.33
C GLU A 53 -3.75 8.44 -20.68
N ILE A 54 -2.76 9.35 -20.71
CA ILE A 54 -2.27 9.97 -21.95
C ILE A 54 -1.69 8.91 -22.91
N ALA A 55 -0.95 7.94 -22.39
CA ALA A 55 -0.41 6.85 -23.20
C ALA A 55 -1.52 5.99 -23.82
N LYS A 56 -2.57 5.70 -23.07
CA LYS A 56 -3.77 5.00 -23.57
C LYS A 56 -4.43 5.78 -24.71
N ASP A 57 -4.61 7.09 -24.54
CA ASP A 57 -5.19 7.94 -25.59
C ASP A 57 -4.34 7.89 -26.86
N PHE A 58 -3.03 7.90 -26.75
CA PHE A 58 -2.15 7.75 -27.92
C PHE A 58 -2.25 6.37 -28.58
N ILE A 59 -2.39 5.30 -27.80
CA ILE A 59 -2.58 3.96 -28.35
C ILE A 59 -3.88 3.91 -29.15
N VAL A 60 -4.98 4.34 -28.58
CA VAL A 60 -6.30 4.36 -29.20
C VAL A 60 -6.31 5.19 -30.50
N GLN A 61 -5.65 6.35 -30.49
CA GLN A 61 -5.64 7.27 -31.64
C GLN A 61 -4.70 6.84 -32.77
N ARG A 62 -3.58 6.18 -32.45
CA ARG A 62 -2.48 5.97 -33.41
C ARG A 62 -2.34 4.54 -33.89
N HIS A 63 -2.91 3.56 -33.20
CA HIS A 63 -2.78 2.15 -33.53
C HIS A 63 -4.13 1.59 -33.99
N LYS A 64 -4.23 1.30 -35.32
CA LYS A 64 -5.42 0.65 -35.89
C LYS A 64 -5.66 -0.71 -35.22
N GLY A 65 -6.91 -0.97 -34.87
CA GLY A 65 -7.33 -2.19 -34.21
C GLY A 65 -7.15 -2.15 -32.67
N GLN A 66 -6.71 -1.00 -32.13
CA GLN A 66 -6.57 -0.78 -30.69
C GLN A 66 -7.58 0.26 -30.16
N GLU A 67 -8.64 0.54 -30.89
CA GLU A 67 -9.64 1.54 -30.54
C GLU A 67 -10.37 1.21 -29.21
N ALA A 68 -10.41 -0.08 -28.85
CA ALA A 68 -10.99 -0.58 -27.61
C ALA A 68 -9.92 -0.92 -26.52
N PHE A 69 -8.69 -0.41 -26.66
CA PHE A 69 -7.65 -0.68 -25.68
C PHE A 69 -8.05 -0.18 -24.30
N ALA A 70 -7.91 -1.05 -23.30
CA ALA A 70 -8.11 -0.75 -21.89
C ALA A 70 -7.08 -1.50 -21.04
N PHE A 71 -6.56 -0.87 -19.99
CA PHE A 71 -5.56 -1.49 -19.10
C PHE A 71 -6.07 -2.76 -18.45
N GLU A 72 -7.36 -2.84 -18.17
CA GLU A 72 -8.02 -4.00 -17.55
C GLU A 72 -7.96 -5.25 -18.44
N ASN A 73 -7.72 -5.08 -19.73
CA ASN A 73 -7.62 -6.19 -20.69
C ASN A 73 -6.18 -6.68 -20.88
N ILE A 74 -5.20 -6.09 -20.20
CA ILE A 74 -3.80 -6.54 -20.28
C ILE A 74 -3.68 -7.89 -19.56
N PRO A 75 -3.15 -8.94 -20.23
CA PRO A 75 -2.91 -10.22 -19.56
C PRO A 75 -1.87 -10.07 -18.45
N LEU A 76 -2.18 -10.62 -17.26
CA LEU A 76 -1.30 -10.52 -16.09
C LEU A 76 -0.33 -11.72 -15.96
N ASP A 77 -0.21 -12.54 -16.99
CA ASP A 77 0.61 -13.75 -17.04
C ASP A 77 1.70 -13.72 -18.12
N ASP A 78 2.01 -12.53 -18.66
CA ASP A 78 3.04 -12.37 -19.69
C ASP A 78 4.44 -12.67 -19.15
N ARG A 79 4.99 -13.79 -19.58
CA ARG A 79 6.31 -14.29 -19.15
C ARG A 79 7.46 -13.35 -19.49
N ALA A 80 7.38 -12.64 -20.62
CA ALA A 80 8.42 -11.72 -21.04
C ALA A 80 8.52 -10.53 -20.09
N THR A 81 7.38 -10.03 -19.63
CA THR A 81 7.30 -8.98 -18.60
C THR A 81 7.93 -9.44 -17.29
N TYR A 82 7.58 -10.62 -16.76
CA TYR A 82 8.19 -11.11 -15.51
C TYR A 82 9.67 -11.43 -15.67
N GLN A 83 10.13 -11.83 -16.86
CA GLN A 83 11.56 -12.01 -17.13
C GLN A 83 12.29 -10.66 -17.06
N LEU A 84 11.72 -9.58 -17.57
CA LEU A 84 12.28 -8.23 -17.47
C LEU A 84 12.45 -7.80 -16.01
N PHE A 85 11.44 -8.05 -15.16
CA PHE A 85 11.55 -7.81 -13.71
C PHE A 85 12.62 -8.69 -13.07
N SER A 86 12.67 -9.98 -13.40
CA SER A 86 13.65 -10.94 -12.88
C SER A 86 15.10 -10.63 -13.31
N ASP A 87 15.27 -10.01 -14.46
CA ASP A 87 16.57 -9.51 -14.93
C ASP A 87 16.95 -8.18 -14.25
N GLY A 88 16.03 -7.55 -13.52
CA GLY A 88 16.19 -6.23 -12.92
C GLY A 88 16.33 -5.11 -13.95
N LYS A 89 15.80 -5.29 -15.16
CA LYS A 89 15.82 -4.29 -16.24
C LYS A 89 14.59 -3.39 -16.14
N THR A 90 14.48 -2.70 -15.01
CA THR A 90 13.27 -1.95 -14.62
C THR A 90 13.52 -0.44 -14.57
N GLU A 91 14.43 0.06 -15.38
CA GLU A 91 14.61 1.49 -15.60
C GLU A 91 13.30 2.09 -16.12
N ALA A 92 12.91 3.23 -15.55
CA ALA A 92 11.65 3.92 -15.82
C ALA A 92 10.37 3.12 -15.50
N VAL A 93 10.47 1.98 -14.82
CA VAL A 93 9.31 1.30 -14.26
C VAL A 93 9.03 1.87 -12.87
N PHE A 94 7.96 2.65 -12.75
CA PHE A 94 7.62 3.35 -11.51
C PHE A 94 7.65 2.43 -10.29
N GLN A 95 8.31 2.88 -9.21
CA GLN A 95 8.55 2.17 -7.95
C GLN A 95 9.49 0.95 -8.03
N PHE A 96 9.97 0.55 -9.21
CA PHE A 96 10.85 -0.62 -9.39
C PHE A 96 12.24 -0.27 -9.94
N GLU A 97 12.55 1.02 -10.08
CA GLU A 97 13.74 1.52 -10.78
C GLU A 97 14.97 1.76 -9.91
N SER A 98 14.85 1.71 -8.57
CA SER A 98 16.01 1.90 -7.70
C SER A 98 16.95 0.68 -7.76
N ARG A 99 18.27 0.92 -7.62
CA ARG A 99 19.29 -0.16 -7.63
C ARG A 99 19.00 -1.25 -6.61
N GLY A 100 18.54 -0.87 -5.40
CA GLY A 100 18.19 -1.84 -4.36
C GLY A 100 16.98 -2.69 -4.76
N MET A 101 15.95 -2.08 -5.34
CA MET A 101 14.78 -2.80 -5.85
C MET A 101 15.16 -3.73 -7.00
N GLN A 102 15.98 -3.29 -7.94
CA GLN A 102 16.49 -4.12 -9.04
C GLN A 102 17.28 -5.32 -8.53
N GLY A 103 18.12 -5.13 -7.51
CA GLY A 103 18.84 -6.23 -6.85
C GLY A 103 17.89 -7.26 -6.23
N MET A 104 16.91 -6.80 -5.49
CA MET A 104 15.89 -7.66 -4.88
C MET A 104 15.06 -8.43 -5.93
N LEU A 105 14.67 -7.79 -7.02
CA LEU A 105 13.94 -8.45 -8.12
C LEU A 105 14.71 -9.60 -8.75
N LYS A 106 16.04 -9.46 -8.91
CA LYS A 106 16.91 -10.53 -9.42
C LYS A 106 16.95 -11.76 -8.52
N GLU A 107 16.85 -11.55 -7.21
CA GLU A 107 16.81 -12.64 -6.23
C GLU A 107 15.41 -13.25 -6.13
N ALA A 108 14.39 -12.42 -6.10
CA ALA A 108 13.01 -12.83 -5.93
C ALA A 108 12.43 -13.52 -7.16
N ARG A 109 12.89 -13.15 -8.37
CA ARG A 109 12.40 -13.68 -9.65
C ARG A 109 10.87 -13.73 -9.69
N PRO A 110 10.18 -12.59 -9.68
CA PRO A 110 8.72 -12.56 -9.67
C PRO A 110 8.18 -13.29 -10.91
N SER A 111 7.11 -14.03 -10.71
CA SER A 111 6.45 -14.83 -11.76
C SER A 111 4.96 -14.54 -11.90
N ARG A 112 4.43 -13.69 -11.04
CA ARG A 112 3.02 -13.25 -11.00
C ARG A 112 2.91 -11.87 -10.39
N LEU A 113 1.77 -11.22 -10.62
CA LEU A 113 1.54 -9.85 -10.15
C LEU A 113 1.60 -9.73 -8.63
N GLU A 114 1.08 -10.72 -7.92
CA GLU A 114 1.07 -10.77 -6.44
C GLU A 114 2.49 -10.70 -5.86
N ASP A 115 3.47 -11.32 -6.54
CA ASP A 115 4.87 -11.22 -6.11
C ASP A 115 5.37 -9.76 -6.19
N LEU A 116 5.03 -9.05 -7.27
CA LEU A 116 5.41 -7.64 -7.43
C LEU A 116 4.74 -6.75 -6.41
N ILE A 117 3.46 -6.98 -6.12
CA ILE A 117 2.71 -6.25 -5.08
C ILE A 117 3.35 -6.47 -3.72
N ALA A 118 3.64 -7.72 -3.36
CA ALA A 118 4.27 -8.06 -2.08
C ALA A 118 5.67 -7.45 -1.94
N LEU A 119 6.50 -7.55 -2.97
CA LEU A 119 7.85 -6.97 -2.97
C LEU A 119 7.82 -5.45 -2.83
N ASN A 120 6.90 -4.76 -3.51
CA ASN A 120 6.71 -3.32 -3.36
C ASN A 120 6.22 -2.94 -1.95
N ALA A 121 5.39 -3.76 -1.34
CA ALA A 121 4.93 -3.55 0.03
C ALA A 121 6.03 -3.80 1.07
N LEU A 122 6.90 -4.78 0.84
CA LEU A 122 8.00 -5.14 1.73
C LEU A 122 9.21 -4.21 1.61
N TYR A 123 9.43 -3.59 0.44
CA TYR A 123 10.58 -2.73 0.20
C TYR A 123 10.43 -1.36 0.86
N ARG A 124 10.41 -1.34 2.20
CA ARG A 124 10.31 -0.16 3.07
C ARG A 124 11.12 -0.37 4.34
N PRO A 125 11.63 0.69 4.98
CA PRO A 125 12.25 0.57 6.29
C PRO A 125 11.31 -0.14 7.29
N GLY A 126 11.81 -1.22 7.91
CA GLY A 126 11.06 -2.11 8.80
C GLY A 126 10.70 -3.44 8.13
N PRO A 127 9.75 -3.50 7.19
CA PRO A 127 9.37 -4.75 6.53
C PRO A 127 10.45 -5.39 5.66
N MET A 128 11.48 -4.62 5.24
CA MET A 128 12.59 -5.12 4.40
C MET A 128 13.29 -6.35 5.00
N ASP A 129 13.34 -6.47 6.31
CA ASP A 129 13.99 -7.60 7.00
C ASP A 129 13.26 -8.94 6.73
N LEU A 130 12.02 -8.89 6.25
CA LEU A 130 11.24 -10.07 5.88
C LEU A 130 11.45 -10.53 4.43
N ILE A 131 12.10 -9.73 3.60
CA ILE A 131 12.34 -10.04 2.18
C ILE A 131 13.13 -11.34 2.00
N PRO A 132 14.21 -11.62 2.75
CA PRO A 132 14.94 -12.89 2.61
C PRO A 132 14.04 -14.11 2.83
N SER A 133 13.22 -14.10 3.88
CA SER A 133 12.26 -15.20 4.15
C SER A 133 11.20 -15.30 3.07
N PHE A 134 10.63 -14.18 2.61
CA PHE A 134 9.69 -14.17 1.50
C PHE A 134 10.28 -14.83 0.25
N VAL A 135 11.50 -14.43 -0.13
CA VAL A 135 12.20 -14.97 -1.30
C VAL A 135 12.53 -16.46 -1.12
N ASN A 136 13.02 -16.86 0.05
CA ASN A 136 13.37 -18.24 0.34
C ASN A 136 12.14 -19.16 0.33
N ARG A 137 11.04 -18.73 0.93
CA ARG A 137 9.77 -19.47 0.95
C ARG A 137 9.16 -19.59 -0.45
N LYS A 138 9.18 -18.49 -1.21
CA LYS A 138 8.75 -18.52 -2.62
C LYS A 138 9.49 -19.57 -3.45
N HIS A 139 10.79 -19.73 -3.21
CA HIS A 139 11.63 -20.70 -3.95
C HIS A 139 11.77 -22.06 -3.28
N GLY A 140 11.00 -22.32 -2.22
CA GLY A 140 11.03 -23.60 -1.51
C GLY A 140 12.35 -23.88 -0.76
N ARG A 141 13.15 -22.84 -0.48
CA ARG A 141 14.38 -22.93 0.30
C ARG A 141 14.17 -22.80 1.81
N GLU A 142 13.02 -22.30 2.19
CA GLU A 142 12.54 -22.18 3.57
C GLU A 142 11.11 -22.70 3.61
N GLU A 143 10.77 -23.46 4.65
CA GLU A 143 9.41 -23.97 4.85
C GLU A 143 8.44 -22.84 5.14
N VAL A 144 7.24 -22.91 4.57
CA VAL A 144 6.19 -21.94 4.84
C VAL A 144 5.49 -22.31 6.14
N GLU A 145 5.64 -21.46 7.14
CA GLU A 145 4.98 -21.60 8.43
C GLU A 145 3.83 -20.62 8.55
N TYR A 146 2.71 -21.08 9.09
CA TYR A 146 1.54 -20.26 9.40
C TYR A 146 1.37 -20.17 10.91
N PRO A 147 1.08 -18.97 11.46
CA PRO A 147 0.87 -18.80 12.90
C PRO A 147 -0.29 -19.64 13.44
N HIS A 148 -1.27 -19.95 12.61
CA HIS A 148 -2.39 -20.81 12.91
C HIS A 148 -2.99 -21.35 11.60
N PRO A 149 -3.47 -22.59 11.53
CA PRO A 149 -4.05 -23.15 10.29
C PRO A 149 -5.21 -22.33 9.71
N LEU A 150 -6.03 -21.73 10.54
CA LEU A 150 -7.15 -20.90 10.10
C LEU A 150 -6.76 -19.65 9.30
N VAL A 151 -5.52 -19.15 9.44
CA VAL A 151 -5.03 -17.99 8.70
C VAL A 151 -4.23 -18.36 7.45
N GLU A 152 -4.02 -19.65 7.19
CA GLU A 152 -3.38 -20.10 5.97
C GLU A 152 -4.03 -19.52 4.70
N PRO A 153 -5.37 -19.53 4.52
CA PRO A 153 -6.00 -18.94 3.33
C PRO A 153 -5.70 -17.44 3.16
N VAL A 154 -5.45 -16.73 4.25
CA VAL A 154 -5.14 -15.29 4.26
C VAL A 154 -3.68 -15.03 3.90
N LEU A 155 -2.77 -15.90 4.33
CA LEU A 155 -1.32 -15.71 4.23
C LEU A 155 -0.66 -16.57 3.14
N ALA A 156 -1.40 -17.45 2.49
CA ALA A 156 -0.84 -18.33 1.45
C ALA A 156 -0.21 -17.55 0.30
N GLU A 157 -0.85 -16.46 -0.13
CA GLU A 157 -0.37 -15.58 -1.19
C GLU A 157 0.99 -14.94 -0.86
N THR A 158 1.25 -14.69 0.42
CA THR A 158 2.46 -14.05 0.94
C THR A 158 3.38 -15.02 1.69
N TYR A 159 3.25 -16.31 1.42
CA TYR A 159 4.09 -17.39 1.98
C TYR A 159 4.17 -17.37 3.51
N GLY A 160 3.01 -17.18 4.17
CA GLY A 160 2.92 -17.16 5.64
C GLY A 160 3.36 -15.85 6.31
N ILE A 161 3.70 -14.82 5.53
CA ILE A 161 4.18 -13.53 6.05
C ILE A 161 3.04 -12.51 6.04
N PHE A 162 2.86 -11.78 7.14
CA PHE A 162 1.98 -10.63 7.17
C PHE A 162 2.63 -9.46 6.42
N VAL A 163 2.10 -9.14 5.25
CA VAL A 163 2.57 -8.06 4.37
C VAL A 163 1.58 -6.91 4.35
N TYR A 164 0.28 -7.21 4.28
CA TYR A 164 -0.78 -6.24 4.08
C TYR A 164 -1.57 -5.96 5.35
N GLN A 165 -2.08 -4.74 5.47
CA GLN A 165 -2.93 -4.34 6.59
C GLN A 165 -4.22 -5.17 6.65
N GLU A 166 -4.77 -5.50 5.50
CA GLU A 166 -5.97 -6.35 5.34
C GLU A 166 -5.75 -7.74 5.92
N GLN A 167 -4.57 -8.31 5.77
CA GLN A 167 -4.23 -9.62 6.36
C GLN A 167 -4.26 -9.59 7.89
N VAL A 168 -3.78 -8.51 8.49
CA VAL A 168 -3.84 -8.31 9.95
C VAL A 168 -5.29 -8.23 10.42
N MET A 169 -6.12 -7.47 9.68
CA MET A 169 -7.54 -7.33 10.01
C MET A 169 -8.30 -8.64 9.84
N GLN A 170 -8.07 -9.36 8.76
CA GLN A 170 -8.68 -10.68 8.51
C GLN A 170 -8.26 -11.71 9.56
N ALA A 171 -6.99 -11.74 9.94
CA ALA A 171 -6.52 -12.60 11.02
C ALA A 171 -7.19 -12.29 12.36
N ALA A 172 -7.35 -10.99 12.69
CA ALA A 172 -8.07 -10.58 13.89
C ALA A 172 -9.55 -11.03 13.87
N GLN A 173 -10.21 -10.94 12.70
CA GLN A 173 -11.58 -11.42 12.55
C GLN A 173 -11.67 -12.95 12.69
N ILE A 174 -10.76 -13.69 12.07
CA ILE A 174 -10.78 -15.16 12.05
C ILE A 174 -10.43 -15.74 13.42
N LEU A 175 -9.36 -15.26 14.04
CA LEU A 175 -8.84 -15.81 15.29
C LEU A 175 -9.53 -15.19 16.52
N GLY A 176 -9.72 -13.88 16.51
CA GLY A 176 -10.23 -13.12 17.64
C GLY A 176 -11.72 -12.79 17.56
N ARG A 177 -12.41 -13.16 16.47
CA ARG A 177 -13.81 -12.83 16.19
C ARG A 177 -14.11 -11.32 16.26
N TYR A 178 -13.13 -10.49 15.93
CA TYR A 178 -13.32 -9.06 15.84
C TYR A 178 -14.32 -8.70 14.75
N SER A 179 -15.14 -7.67 15.00
CA SER A 179 -15.84 -7.00 13.89
C SER A 179 -14.83 -6.30 12.98
N LEU A 180 -15.23 -5.95 11.76
CA LEU A 180 -14.34 -5.24 10.82
C LEU A 180 -13.80 -3.93 11.42
N GLY A 181 -14.67 -3.13 12.05
CA GLY A 181 -14.25 -1.89 12.75
C GLY A 181 -13.34 -2.15 13.94
N GLY A 182 -13.59 -3.23 14.71
CA GLY A 182 -12.71 -3.65 15.81
C GLY A 182 -11.31 -4.08 15.32
N ALA A 183 -11.26 -4.81 14.21
CA ALA A 183 -10.01 -5.21 13.58
C ALA A 183 -9.21 -4.00 13.06
N ASP A 184 -9.88 -2.98 12.50
CA ASP A 184 -9.22 -1.74 12.09
C ASP A 184 -8.65 -0.97 13.30
N LEU A 185 -9.37 -0.91 14.41
CA LEU A 185 -8.85 -0.31 15.65
C LEU A 185 -7.62 -1.04 16.17
N LEU A 186 -7.62 -2.38 16.16
CA LEU A 186 -6.46 -3.18 16.53
C LEU A 186 -5.27 -2.88 15.61
N ARG A 187 -5.47 -2.90 14.31
CA ARG A 187 -4.44 -2.57 13.31
C ARG A 187 -3.83 -1.18 13.56
N ARG A 188 -4.66 -0.17 13.82
CA ARG A 188 -4.20 1.20 14.12
C ARG A 188 -3.40 1.26 15.41
N ALA A 189 -3.81 0.54 16.45
CA ALA A 189 -3.08 0.46 17.71
C ALA A 189 -1.68 -0.14 17.52
N MET A 190 -1.57 -1.21 16.72
CA MET A 190 -0.30 -1.82 16.34
C MET A 190 0.59 -0.85 15.55
N GLY A 191 0.03 -0.17 14.54
CA GLY A 191 0.76 0.77 13.68
C GLY A 191 1.28 2.00 14.42
N LYS A 192 0.51 2.55 15.35
CA LYS A 192 0.90 3.73 16.15
C LYS A 192 1.86 3.38 17.29
N LYS A 193 2.16 2.10 17.53
CA LYS A 193 3.05 1.60 18.62
C LYS A 193 2.75 2.23 19.97
N LYS A 194 1.45 2.48 20.27
CA LYS A 194 1.01 3.03 21.56
C LYS A 194 0.79 1.88 22.56
N PRO A 195 1.67 1.73 23.59
CA PRO A 195 1.57 0.62 24.54
C PRO A 195 0.22 0.55 25.25
N GLU A 196 -0.35 1.70 25.60
CA GLU A 196 -1.63 1.80 26.30
C GLU A 196 -2.80 1.28 25.44
N GLU A 197 -2.83 1.60 24.14
CA GLU A 197 -3.86 1.11 23.24
C GLU A 197 -3.70 -0.40 22.99
N MET A 198 -2.46 -0.89 22.88
CA MET A 198 -2.18 -2.32 22.79
C MET A 198 -2.60 -3.07 24.04
N ALA A 199 -2.36 -2.50 25.24
CA ALA A 199 -2.79 -3.10 26.49
C ALA A 199 -4.33 -3.25 26.55
N LYS A 200 -5.09 -2.24 26.11
CA LYS A 200 -6.56 -2.32 26.03
C LYS A 200 -7.05 -3.42 25.08
N GLN A 201 -6.35 -3.68 24.00
CA GLN A 201 -6.71 -4.75 23.05
C GLN A 201 -6.35 -6.15 23.56
N ARG A 202 -5.35 -6.26 24.44
CA ARG A 202 -4.90 -7.56 25.00
C ARG A 202 -5.93 -8.18 25.95
N VAL A 203 -6.81 -7.38 26.54
CA VAL A 203 -7.81 -7.82 27.52
C VAL A 203 -9.13 -8.22 26.87
N LYS A 204 -9.31 -7.94 25.60
CA LYS A 204 -10.47 -8.37 24.79
C LYS A 204 -10.21 -9.72 24.16
#